data_88e5e02838af1c079a0687f08ed36f94
#
_entry.id   88e5e02838af1c079a0687f08ed36f94
#
_cell.length_a   1.000
_cell.length_b   1.000
_cell.length_c   1.000
_cell.angle_alpha   90.00
_cell.angle_beta   90.00
_cell.angle_gamma   90.00
#
_symmetry.space_group_name_H-M   'P 1'
#
loop_
_entity.id
_entity.type
_entity.pdbx_description
1 polymer ?
#
loop_
_entity_poly.entity_id
_entity_poly.type
_entity_poly.pdbx_seq_one_letter_code
_entity_poly.pdbx_strand_id
1 'polypeptide(L)'
;MKRNWWFILGFMIIVFLISGCAQIEVGIKIDSNATIPKARISISTTDVNVYSQIKKAAVNEYKKLPEDERSYVEIQAKEDASPYIIAWVWSFPNQEKAQQFTEQFLGSTAKLTKDQDLVILEATLKGEDLGAALDKMGAGTVKPLLGNVILALKAYMPGEVISYVDGKVEQNTWTLEMNVGEVYKEKPTYDIEVISRDK
;
A
#
# COMPACT_ATOMS: atom_id res chain seq x y z
N MET A 1 16.41 -9.02 14.21
CA MET A 1 16.81 -7.87 13.39
C MET A 1 15.57 -7.36 12.66
N LYS A 2 15.03 -6.19 13.03
CA LYS A 2 13.94 -5.53 12.29
C LYS A 2 14.55 -5.01 11.00
N ARG A 3 14.50 -5.79 9.94
CA ARG A 3 15.01 -5.38 8.63
C ARG A 3 13.97 -4.51 7.97
N ASN A 4 14.36 -3.31 7.64
CA ASN A 4 13.50 -2.25 7.13
C ASN A 4 13.05 -2.55 5.69
N TRP A 5 11.88 -3.12 5.53
CA TRP A 5 11.12 -3.17 4.26
C TRP A 5 10.96 -1.77 3.63
N TRP A 6 11.15 -0.75 4.42
CA TRP A 6 11.18 0.66 4.05
C TRP A 6 12.18 0.99 2.95
N PHE A 7 13.30 0.26 2.85
CA PHE A 7 14.27 0.51 1.78
C PHE A 7 13.75 0.13 0.39
N ILE A 8 12.87 -0.86 0.29
CA ILE A 8 12.28 -1.29 -0.99
C ILE A 8 11.34 -0.22 -1.51
N LEU A 9 10.47 0.30 -0.65
CA LEU A 9 9.56 1.40 -1.02
C LEU A 9 10.34 2.69 -1.29
N GLY A 10 11.36 3.01 -0.49
CA GLY A 10 12.10 4.26 -0.59
C GLY A 10 12.87 4.42 -1.88
N PHE A 11 13.54 3.36 -2.31
CA PHE A 11 14.26 3.40 -3.59
C PHE A 11 13.29 3.54 -4.77
N MET A 12 12.09 2.97 -4.66
CA MET A 12 11.03 3.11 -5.66
C MET A 12 10.50 4.53 -5.76
N ILE A 13 10.24 5.19 -4.65
CA ILE A 13 9.74 6.57 -4.64
C ILE A 13 10.74 7.52 -5.32
N ILE A 14 12.05 7.33 -5.11
CA ILE A 14 13.08 8.19 -5.72
C ILE A 14 13.08 8.10 -7.25
N VAL A 15 12.86 6.92 -7.82
CA VAL A 15 12.79 6.73 -9.27
C VAL A 15 11.52 7.38 -9.86
N PHE A 16 10.42 7.46 -9.08
CA PHE A 16 9.15 8.06 -9.51
C PHE A 16 9.15 9.57 -9.66
N LEU A 17 9.96 10.22 -8.88
CA LEU A 17 9.92 11.67 -8.73
C LEU A 17 10.42 12.43 -9.95
N ILE A 18 11.03 11.73 -10.88
CA ILE A 18 11.57 12.33 -12.11
C ILE A 18 10.50 12.45 -13.20
N SER A 19 9.38 11.74 -13.12
CA SER A 19 8.42 11.62 -14.23
C SER A 19 7.03 12.23 -14.02
N GLY A 20 6.66 12.64 -12.83
CA GLY A 20 5.43 13.41 -12.55
C GLY A 20 4.07 12.71 -12.76
N CYS A 21 4.05 11.45 -13.18
CA CYS A 21 2.80 10.73 -13.51
C CYS A 21 2.83 9.27 -13.01
N ALA A 22 3.02 9.08 -11.70
CA ALA A 22 2.96 7.75 -11.11
C ALA A 22 1.92 7.68 -10.00
N GLN A 23 1.20 6.57 -9.95
CA GLN A 23 0.29 6.24 -8.86
C GLN A 23 0.84 5.03 -8.10
N ILE A 24 0.86 5.13 -6.78
CA ILE A 24 1.21 4.05 -5.88
C ILE A 24 -0.09 3.54 -5.25
N GLU A 25 -0.29 2.24 -5.30
CA GLU A 25 -1.43 1.60 -4.68
C GLU A 25 -0.94 0.55 -3.67
N VAL A 26 -1.46 0.61 -2.45
CA VAL A 26 -1.27 -0.39 -1.41
C VAL A 26 -2.62 -1.02 -1.13
N GLY A 27 -2.77 -2.30 -1.44
CA GLY A 27 -4.02 -3.04 -1.27
C GLY A 27 -3.85 -4.21 -0.30
N ILE A 28 -4.82 -4.40 0.58
CA ILE A 28 -4.97 -5.59 1.43
C ILE A 28 -6.25 -6.33 1.07
N LYS A 29 -6.16 -7.64 0.97
CA LYS A 29 -7.34 -8.50 0.83
C LYS A 29 -7.71 -9.04 2.21
N ILE A 30 -8.95 -8.81 2.61
CA ILE A 30 -9.51 -9.26 3.89
C ILE A 30 -10.47 -10.41 3.60
N ASP A 31 -10.42 -11.46 4.40
CA ASP A 31 -11.33 -12.60 4.29
C ASP A 31 -12.44 -12.58 5.36
N SER A 32 -13.37 -13.51 5.25
CA SER A 32 -14.52 -13.66 6.14
C SER A 32 -14.17 -13.98 7.60
N ASN A 33 -12.93 -14.37 7.88
CA ASN A 33 -12.44 -14.62 9.23
C ASN A 33 -11.74 -13.39 9.84
N ALA A 34 -11.85 -12.22 9.20
CA ALA A 34 -11.12 -11.02 9.57
C ALA A 34 -9.59 -11.27 9.56
N THR A 35 -9.10 -11.97 8.53
CA THR A 35 -7.69 -12.18 8.29
C THR A 35 -7.23 -11.55 6.98
N ILE A 36 -5.93 -11.33 6.83
CA ILE A 36 -5.35 -10.75 5.62
C ILE A 36 -4.48 -11.82 4.94
N PRO A 37 -5.05 -12.64 4.03
CA PRO A 37 -4.28 -13.65 3.33
C PRO A 37 -3.32 -13.08 2.30
N LYS A 38 -3.65 -11.90 1.74
CA LYS A 38 -2.86 -11.28 0.67
C LYS A 38 -2.77 -9.77 0.82
N ALA A 39 -1.63 -9.23 0.39
CA ALA A 39 -1.46 -7.81 0.17
C ALA A 39 -0.75 -7.54 -1.16
N ARG A 40 -0.88 -6.32 -1.66
CA ARG A 40 -0.27 -5.89 -2.92
C ARG A 40 0.22 -4.46 -2.78
N ILE A 41 1.44 -4.21 -3.26
CA ILE A 41 1.90 -2.85 -3.55
C ILE A 41 2.12 -2.78 -5.04
N SER A 42 1.44 -1.90 -5.73
CA SER A 42 1.62 -1.69 -7.16
C SER A 42 1.95 -0.25 -7.48
N ILE A 43 2.65 -0.12 -8.58
CA ILE A 43 3.05 1.14 -9.14
C ILE A 43 2.64 1.15 -10.59
N SER A 44 1.91 2.18 -10.98
CA SER A 44 1.48 2.38 -12.34
C SER A 44 2.07 3.67 -12.91
N THR A 45 2.45 3.63 -14.19
CA THR A 45 2.91 4.80 -14.96
C THR A 45 2.50 4.67 -16.42
N THR A 46 2.35 5.79 -17.09
CA THR A 46 2.11 5.84 -18.53
C THR A 46 3.40 5.92 -19.35
N ASP A 47 4.54 6.18 -18.71
CA ASP A 47 5.86 6.30 -19.35
C ASP A 47 6.60 4.97 -19.31
N VAL A 48 6.92 4.42 -20.48
CA VAL A 48 7.60 3.13 -20.64
C VAL A 48 9.05 3.16 -20.13
N ASN A 49 9.73 4.31 -20.19
CA ASN A 49 11.12 4.43 -19.73
C ASN A 49 11.14 4.41 -18.19
N VAL A 50 10.21 5.12 -17.57
CA VAL A 50 10.00 5.10 -16.13
C VAL A 50 9.64 3.69 -15.67
N TYR A 51 8.70 3.05 -16.36
CA TYR A 51 8.35 1.64 -16.08
C TYR A 51 9.57 0.72 -16.12
N SER A 52 10.40 0.83 -17.16
CA SER A 52 11.60 0.00 -17.30
C SER A 52 12.58 0.15 -16.13
N GLN A 53 12.78 1.38 -15.65
CA GLN A 53 13.62 1.67 -14.49
C GLN A 53 13.04 1.06 -13.20
N ILE A 54 11.72 1.24 -12.99
CA ILE A 54 11.02 0.68 -11.84
C ILE A 54 11.11 -0.85 -11.84
N LYS A 55 10.84 -1.48 -12.96
CA LYS A 55 10.93 -2.94 -13.12
C LYS A 55 12.31 -3.45 -12.76
N LYS A 56 13.37 -2.80 -13.28
CA LYS A 56 14.75 -3.16 -12.96
C LYS A 56 15.04 -3.02 -11.46
N ALA A 57 14.60 -1.94 -10.85
CA ALA A 57 14.74 -1.69 -9.41
C ALA A 57 13.98 -2.75 -8.60
N ALA A 58 12.73 -3.04 -8.97
CA ALA A 58 11.88 -4.02 -8.32
C ALA A 58 12.52 -5.42 -8.29
N VAL A 59 13.01 -5.88 -9.44
CA VAL A 59 13.68 -7.18 -9.56
C VAL A 59 14.95 -7.22 -8.70
N ASN A 60 15.72 -6.14 -8.66
CA ASN A 60 16.93 -6.07 -7.85
C ASN A 60 16.63 -6.12 -6.36
N GLU A 61 15.59 -5.41 -5.89
CA GLU A 61 15.19 -5.44 -4.49
C GLU A 61 14.61 -6.81 -4.10
N TYR A 62 13.81 -7.42 -4.97
CA TYR A 62 13.31 -8.78 -4.74
C TYR A 62 14.45 -9.79 -4.52
N LYS A 63 15.53 -9.70 -5.31
CA LYS A 63 16.70 -10.58 -5.16
C LYS A 63 17.42 -10.42 -3.83
N LYS A 64 17.28 -9.26 -3.16
CA LYS A 64 17.87 -8.98 -1.85
C LYS A 64 17.03 -9.49 -0.68
N LEU A 65 15.77 -9.89 -0.93
CA LEU A 65 14.93 -10.45 0.11
C LEU A 65 15.54 -11.75 0.64
N PRO A 66 15.41 -12.03 1.95
CA PRO A 66 15.71 -13.33 2.51
C PRO A 66 14.92 -14.44 1.81
N GLU A 67 15.46 -15.65 1.80
CA GLU A 67 14.83 -16.77 1.09
C GLU A 67 13.45 -17.12 1.65
N ASP A 68 13.30 -17.06 2.97
CA ASP A 68 12.03 -17.26 3.66
C ASP A 68 10.99 -16.20 3.26
N GLU A 69 11.41 -14.94 3.06
CA GLU A 69 10.51 -13.89 2.59
C GLU A 69 10.16 -14.05 1.10
N ARG A 70 11.10 -14.44 0.25
CA ARG A 70 10.85 -14.69 -1.18
C ARG A 70 9.84 -15.82 -1.40
N SER A 71 9.70 -16.74 -0.47
CA SER A 71 8.76 -17.86 -0.58
C SER A 71 7.28 -17.43 -0.61
N TYR A 72 6.95 -16.24 -0.09
CA TYR A 72 5.57 -15.73 -0.04
C TYR A 72 5.39 -14.35 -0.73
N VAL A 73 6.39 -13.92 -1.50
CA VAL A 73 6.35 -12.67 -2.29
C VAL A 73 6.58 -13.00 -3.76
N GLU A 74 5.79 -12.42 -4.63
CA GLU A 74 5.98 -12.48 -6.08
C GLU A 74 5.98 -11.09 -6.72
N ILE A 75 6.64 -10.96 -7.87
CA ILE A 75 6.56 -9.76 -8.70
C ILE A 75 5.64 -10.05 -9.88
N GLN A 76 4.63 -9.21 -10.05
CA GLN A 76 3.73 -9.22 -11.20
C GLN A 76 3.97 -7.98 -12.05
N ALA A 77 3.92 -8.13 -13.38
CA ALA A 77 4.13 -7.04 -14.32
C ALA A 77 3.04 -7.05 -15.40
N LYS A 78 2.54 -5.86 -15.75
CA LYS A 78 1.69 -5.62 -16.92
C LYS A 78 2.43 -4.68 -17.85
N GLU A 79 2.83 -5.17 -19.04
CA GLU A 79 3.74 -4.50 -19.97
C GLU A 79 3.16 -4.31 -21.38
N ASP A 80 2.03 -4.92 -21.66
CA ASP A 80 1.40 -5.01 -22.97
C ASP A 80 0.64 -3.73 -23.39
N ALA A 81 0.22 -2.94 -22.40
CA ALA A 81 -0.51 -1.69 -22.64
C ALA A 81 -0.36 -0.71 -21.47
N SER A 82 -0.43 0.59 -21.78
CA SER A 82 -0.52 1.67 -20.78
C SER A 82 -1.89 1.62 -20.03
N PRO A 83 -1.94 1.88 -18.72
CA PRO A 83 -0.77 2.11 -17.86
C PRO A 83 0.05 0.83 -17.64
N TYR A 84 1.37 0.99 -17.66
CA TYR A 84 2.31 -0.06 -17.29
C TYR A 84 2.30 -0.25 -15.78
N ILE A 85 2.28 -1.49 -15.30
CA ILE A 85 2.16 -1.78 -13.85
C ILE A 85 3.25 -2.76 -13.44
N ILE A 86 3.88 -2.49 -12.31
CA ILE A 86 4.68 -3.43 -11.56
C ILE A 86 4.09 -3.59 -10.17
N ALA A 87 3.98 -4.81 -9.67
CA ALA A 87 3.41 -5.07 -8.36
C ALA A 87 4.22 -6.13 -7.62
N TRP A 88 4.34 -5.92 -6.30
CA TRP A 88 4.71 -6.96 -5.35
C TRP A 88 3.42 -7.48 -4.74
N VAL A 89 3.31 -8.79 -4.70
CA VAL A 89 2.16 -9.48 -4.13
C VAL A 89 2.66 -10.40 -3.03
N TRP A 90 2.13 -10.20 -1.84
CA TRP A 90 2.38 -11.03 -0.66
C TRP A 90 1.24 -12.02 -0.48
N SER A 91 1.59 -13.29 -0.26
CA SER A 91 0.69 -14.34 0.21
C SER A 91 1.17 -14.74 1.59
N PHE A 92 0.58 -14.16 2.65
CA PHE A 92 1.12 -14.30 4.01
C PHE A 92 0.97 -15.72 4.54
N PRO A 93 2.06 -16.31 5.10
CA PRO A 93 2.03 -17.64 5.67
C PRO A 93 1.28 -17.71 7.01
N ASN A 94 1.13 -16.56 7.70
CA ASN A 94 0.44 -16.46 8.99
C ASN A 94 0.01 -15.01 9.26
N GLN A 95 -0.85 -14.83 10.28
CA GLN A 95 -1.41 -13.55 10.67
C GLN A 95 -0.37 -12.56 11.22
N GLU A 96 0.67 -13.03 11.88
CA GLU A 96 1.73 -12.15 12.40
C GLU A 96 2.41 -11.37 11.28
N LYS A 97 2.74 -12.04 10.16
CA LYS A 97 3.32 -11.38 8.98
C LYS A 97 2.34 -10.43 8.31
N ALA A 98 1.07 -10.80 8.23
CA ALA A 98 0.02 -9.93 7.70
C ALA A 98 -0.17 -8.68 8.56
N GLN A 99 -0.18 -8.82 9.87
CA GLN A 99 -0.32 -7.69 10.80
C GLN A 99 0.89 -6.76 10.72
N GLN A 100 2.12 -7.28 10.69
CA GLN A 100 3.34 -6.48 10.51
C GLN A 100 3.28 -5.64 9.22
N PHE A 101 2.76 -6.20 8.13
CA PHE A 101 2.55 -5.47 6.88
C PHE A 101 1.49 -4.38 7.06
N THR A 102 0.36 -4.70 7.64
CA THR A 102 -0.78 -3.78 7.82
C THR A 102 -0.40 -2.58 8.68
N GLU A 103 0.29 -2.82 9.80
CA GLU A 103 0.76 -1.76 10.71
C GLU A 103 1.72 -0.78 10.02
N GLN A 104 2.46 -1.23 9.02
CA GLN A 104 3.36 -0.35 8.26
C GLN A 104 2.62 0.66 7.38
N PHE A 105 1.44 0.30 6.85
CA PHE A 105 0.71 1.11 5.87
C PHE A 105 -0.52 1.79 6.45
N LEU A 106 -1.17 1.18 7.44
CA LEU A 106 -2.35 1.73 8.10
C LEU A 106 -2.05 2.27 9.51
N GLY A 107 -0.79 2.14 9.96
CA GLY A 107 -0.37 2.57 11.30
C GLY A 107 -0.56 1.49 12.36
N SER A 108 0.06 1.71 13.52
CA SER A 108 0.05 0.76 14.65
C SER A 108 -1.31 0.62 15.34
N THR A 109 -2.27 1.48 14.99
CA THR A 109 -3.65 1.42 15.47
C THR A 109 -4.53 0.50 14.63
N ALA A 110 -4.02 0.01 13.49
CA ALA A 110 -4.78 -0.83 12.59
C ALA A 110 -5.24 -2.12 13.27
N LYS A 111 -6.54 -2.32 13.25
CA LYS A 111 -7.21 -3.45 13.88
C LYS A 111 -8.24 -4.04 12.93
N LEU A 112 -8.28 -5.35 12.88
CA LEU A 112 -9.25 -6.10 12.11
C LEU A 112 -10.03 -7.01 13.05
N THR A 113 -11.36 -6.88 13.05
CA THR A 113 -12.25 -7.58 13.98
C THR A 113 -13.35 -8.28 13.21
N LYS A 114 -13.79 -9.43 13.72
CA LYS A 114 -15.02 -10.09 13.28
C LYS A 114 -16.04 -10.03 14.43
N ASP A 115 -17.24 -9.58 14.11
CA ASP A 115 -18.39 -9.60 15.00
C ASP A 115 -19.59 -10.19 14.25
N GLN A 116 -19.93 -11.45 14.55
CA GLN A 116 -20.96 -12.24 13.86
C GLN A 116 -20.70 -12.32 12.34
N ASP A 117 -21.56 -11.69 11.53
CA ASP A 117 -21.46 -11.59 10.08
C ASP A 117 -20.73 -10.32 9.61
N LEU A 118 -20.26 -9.48 10.55
CA LEU A 118 -19.54 -8.25 10.23
C LEU A 118 -18.03 -8.45 10.31
N VAL A 119 -17.33 -7.86 9.33
CA VAL A 119 -15.88 -7.70 9.34
C VAL A 119 -15.59 -6.19 9.37
N ILE A 120 -14.82 -5.77 10.37
CA ILE A 120 -14.55 -4.38 10.68
C ILE A 120 -13.04 -4.13 10.60
N LEU A 121 -12.65 -3.17 9.75
CA LEU A 121 -11.31 -2.61 9.70
C LEU A 121 -11.34 -1.24 10.34
N GLU A 122 -10.50 -1.03 11.35
CA GLU A 122 -10.32 0.26 12.04
C GLU A 122 -8.85 0.65 11.99
N ALA A 123 -8.55 1.93 11.74
CA ALA A 123 -7.20 2.48 11.83
C ALA A 123 -7.26 4.00 11.97
N THR A 124 -6.22 4.60 12.59
CA THR A 124 -5.97 6.05 12.51
C THR A 124 -4.63 6.27 11.83
N LEU A 125 -4.66 6.82 10.63
CA LEU A 125 -3.48 7.13 9.84
C LEU A 125 -3.14 8.61 9.98
N LYS A 126 -2.03 8.89 10.66
CA LYS A 126 -1.53 10.26 10.83
C LYS A 126 -0.57 10.62 9.69
N GLY A 127 -0.83 11.71 9.00
CA GLY A 127 0.04 12.22 7.93
C GLY A 127 1.48 12.49 8.41
N GLU A 128 1.66 12.82 9.71
CA GLU A 128 2.98 12.95 10.31
C GLU A 128 3.76 11.62 10.33
N ASP A 129 3.11 10.52 10.73
CA ASP A 129 3.72 9.19 10.75
C ASP A 129 4.00 8.70 9.32
N LEU A 130 3.06 8.94 8.41
CA LEU A 130 3.23 8.63 7.00
C LEU A 130 4.37 9.45 6.37
N GLY A 131 4.45 10.75 6.65
CA GLY A 131 5.53 11.62 6.21
C GLY A 131 6.90 11.16 6.74
N ALA A 132 6.97 10.81 8.03
CA ALA A 132 8.19 10.27 8.64
C ALA A 132 8.58 8.90 8.02
N ALA A 133 7.61 8.09 7.68
CA ALA A 133 7.83 6.85 6.95
C ALA A 133 8.40 7.10 5.56
N LEU A 134 7.81 8.01 4.81
CA LEU A 134 8.29 8.42 3.48
C LEU A 134 9.70 9.05 3.55
N ASP A 135 10.01 9.83 4.58
CA ASP A 135 11.36 10.40 4.80
C ASP A 135 12.40 9.29 5.02
N LYS A 136 12.10 8.29 5.82
CA LYS A 136 12.97 7.10 6.01
C LYS A 136 13.20 6.35 4.71
N MET A 137 12.27 6.44 3.78
CA MET A 137 12.37 5.86 2.43
C MET A 137 13.16 6.75 1.45
N GLY A 138 13.70 7.88 1.90
CA GLY A 138 14.46 8.81 1.06
C GLY A 138 13.62 9.85 0.33
N ALA A 139 12.30 9.84 0.49
CA ALA A 139 11.40 10.80 -0.15
C ALA A 139 11.63 12.25 0.35
N GLY A 140 12.22 12.42 1.53
CA GLY A 140 12.53 13.72 2.12
C GLY A 140 13.40 14.62 1.25
N THR A 141 14.32 14.06 0.47
CA THR A 141 15.22 14.82 -0.43
C THR A 141 14.53 15.35 -1.68
N VAL A 142 13.34 14.86 -1.98
CA VAL A 142 12.62 15.11 -3.25
C VAL A 142 11.18 15.62 -3.02
N LYS A 143 10.89 16.08 -1.78
CA LYS A 143 9.59 16.65 -1.37
C LYS A 143 8.95 17.59 -2.41
N PRO A 144 9.71 18.52 -3.05
CA PRO A 144 9.12 19.42 -4.04
C PRO A 144 8.52 18.72 -5.27
N LEU A 145 8.95 17.48 -5.55
CA LEU A 145 8.52 16.71 -6.72
C LEU A 145 7.34 15.77 -6.39
N LEU A 146 6.96 15.65 -5.12
CA LEU A 146 5.90 14.75 -4.66
C LEU A 146 4.47 15.27 -4.88
N GLY A 147 4.33 16.53 -5.30
CA GLY A 147 3.03 17.19 -5.44
C GLY A 147 2.03 16.52 -6.39
N ASN A 148 2.52 15.68 -7.31
CA ASN A 148 1.69 14.95 -8.26
C ASN A 148 1.63 13.43 -8.00
N VAL A 149 2.22 12.96 -6.91
CA VAL A 149 2.19 11.53 -6.56
C VAL A 149 0.94 11.23 -5.76
N ILE A 150 0.14 10.31 -6.26
CA ILE A 150 -1.04 9.79 -5.56
C ILE A 150 -0.68 8.47 -4.89
N LEU A 151 -0.96 8.38 -3.60
CA LEU A 151 -0.95 7.15 -2.82
C LEU A 151 -2.39 6.71 -2.57
N ALA A 152 -2.76 5.55 -3.09
CA ALA A 152 -4.07 4.94 -2.86
C ALA A 152 -3.92 3.76 -1.89
N LEU A 153 -4.63 3.81 -0.77
CA LEU A 153 -4.80 2.68 0.14
C LEU A 153 -6.12 1.99 -0.19
N LYS A 154 -6.10 0.66 -0.33
CA LYS A 154 -7.29 -0.13 -0.65
C LYS A 154 -7.48 -1.30 0.30
N ALA A 155 -8.73 -1.52 0.73
CA ALA A 155 -9.15 -2.72 1.43
C ALA A 155 -10.21 -3.44 0.59
N TYR A 156 -9.89 -4.68 0.17
CA TYR A 156 -10.83 -5.57 -0.51
C TYR A 156 -11.55 -6.38 0.56
N MET A 157 -12.77 -5.96 0.89
CA MET A 157 -13.58 -6.54 1.96
C MET A 157 -14.24 -7.85 1.51
N PRO A 158 -14.54 -8.80 2.44
CA PRO A 158 -15.09 -10.10 2.08
C PRO A 158 -16.53 -10.05 1.57
N GLY A 159 -17.27 -8.99 1.91
CA GLY A 159 -18.66 -8.82 1.55
C GLY A 159 -19.01 -7.40 1.16
N GLU A 160 -20.29 -7.08 1.16
CA GLU A 160 -20.78 -5.73 0.88
C GLU A 160 -20.36 -4.75 1.99
N VAL A 161 -19.74 -3.63 1.62
CA VAL A 161 -19.42 -2.56 2.57
C VAL A 161 -20.71 -1.81 2.90
N ILE A 162 -21.08 -1.83 4.16
CA ILE A 162 -22.34 -1.24 4.68
C ILE A 162 -22.13 0.09 5.40
N SER A 163 -20.90 0.35 5.86
CA SER A 163 -20.51 1.62 6.50
C SER A 163 -19.02 1.87 6.29
N TYR A 164 -18.65 3.16 6.21
CA TYR A 164 -17.25 3.57 6.16
C TYR A 164 -17.07 5.02 6.60
N VAL A 165 -15.87 5.32 7.12
CA VAL A 165 -15.41 6.68 7.46
C VAL A 165 -14.17 6.94 6.60
N ASP A 166 -14.07 8.15 6.08
CA ASP A 166 -13.10 8.60 5.10
C ASP A 166 -13.02 7.69 3.84
N GLY A 167 -12.47 8.19 2.75
CA GLY A 167 -12.32 7.44 1.51
C GLY A 167 -13.60 7.30 0.67
N LYS A 168 -13.62 6.31 -0.21
CA LYS A 168 -14.75 5.97 -1.09
C LYS A 168 -14.89 4.46 -1.20
N VAL A 169 -16.07 4.00 -1.58
CA VAL A 169 -16.37 2.57 -1.76
C VAL A 169 -16.92 2.32 -3.16
N GLU A 170 -16.37 1.31 -3.82
CA GLU A 170 -16.89 0.74 -5.05
C GLU A 170 -17.06 -0.77 -4.87
N GLN A 171 -18.29 -1.27 -4.95
CA GLN A 171 -18.61 -2.66 -4.66
C GLN A 171 -18.18 -3.06 -3.23
N ASN A 172 -17.18 -3.96 -3.12
CA ASN A 172 -16.59 -4.40 -1.87
C ASN A 172 -15.18 -3.85 -1.62
N THR A 173 -14.80 -2.81 -2.35
CA THR A 173 -13.46 -2.19 -2.24
C THR A 173 -13.58 -0.80 -1.66
N TRP A 174 -13.01 -0.61 -0.49
CA TRP A 174 -12.78 0.71 0.09
C TRP A 174 -11.44 1.26 -0.41
N THR A 175 -11.39 2.58 -0.68
CA THR A 175 -10.21 3.27 -1.17
C THR A 175 -10.06 4.63 -0.50
N LEU A 176 -8.86 4.92 0.03
CA LEU A 176 -8.43 6.25 0.46
C LEU A 176 -7.31 6.74 -0.46
N GLU A 177 -7.52 7.84 -1.17
CA GLU A 177 -6.54 8.48 -2.04
C GLU A 177 -5.95 9.71 -1.35
N MET A 178 -4.62 9.81 -1.35
CA MET A 178 -3.88 10.89 -0.73
C MET A 178 -2.87 11.47 -1.72
N ASN A 179 -2.78 12.79 -1.80
CA ASN A 179 -1.66 13.44 -2.46
C ASN A 179 -0.46 13.47 -1.50
N VAL A 180 0.64 12.87 -1.90
CA VAL A 180 1.82 12.74 -1.04
C VAL A 180 2.40 14.12 -0.68
N GLY A 181 2.35 15.09 -1.59
CA GLY A 181 2.79 16.47 -1.31
C GLY A 181 1.94 17.15 -0.24
N GLU A 182 0.62 16.94 -0.26
CA GLU A 182 -0.30 17.46 0.76
C GLU A 182 -0.08 16.80 2.11
N VAL A 183 0.18 15.48 2.15
CA VAL A 183 0.53 14.77 3.38
C VAL A 183 1.72 15.42 4.09
N TYR A 184 2.75 15.82 3.36
CA TYR A 184 3.89 16.53 3.93
C TYR A 184 3.57 17.92 4.43
N LYS A 185 2.72 18.66 3.70
CA LYS A 185 2.43 20.07 3.97
C LYS A 185 1.42 20.23 5.10
N GLU A 186 0.34 19.44 5.06
CA GLU A 186 -0.84 19.63 5.89
C GLU A 186 -0.90 18.65 7.07
N LYS A 187 -0.17 17.52 6.95
CA LYS A 187 -0.11 16.44 7.95
C LYS A 187 -1.51 15.98 8.40
N PRO A 188 -2.41 15.67 7.46
CA PRO A 188 -3.78 15.30 7.79
C PRO A 188 -3.83 14.04 8.65
N THR A 189 -4.92 13.88 9.39
CA THR A 189 -5.25 12.63 10.08
C THR A 189 -6.48 12.05 9.41
N TYR A 190 -6.44 10.76 9.12
CA TYR A 190 -7.54 10.00 8.55
C TYR A 190 -7.99 8.96 9.58
N ASP A 191 -9.26 8.99 9.93
CA ASP A 191 -9.89 7.97 10.75
C ASP A 191 -10.57 6.98 9.83
N ILE A 192 -10.02 5.77 9.77
CA ILE A 192 -10.48 4.71 8.89
C ILE A 192 -11.36 3.76 9.69
N GLU A 193 -12.60 3.63 9.29
CA GLU A 193 -13.51 2.58 9.71
C GLU A 193 -14.19 2.04 8.46
N VAL A 194 -14.10 0.75 8.23
CA VAL A 194 -14.77 0.08 7.12
C VAL A 194 -15.48 -1.16 7.66
N ILE A 195 -16.79 -1.18 7.53
CA ILE A 195 -17.62 -2.30 7.99
C ILE A 195 -18.22 -2.99 6.77
N SER A 196 -17.97 -4.28 6.64
CA SER A 196 -18.59 -5.11 5.62
C SER A 196 -19.40 -6.24 6.23
N ARG A 197 -20.45 -6.66 5.52
CA ARG A 197 -21.26 -7.81 5.87
C ARG A 197 -20.88 -8.98 4.96
N ASP A 198 -20.39 -10.04 5.57
CA ASP A 198 -20.15 -11.33 4.91
C ASP A 198 -21.49 -12.05 4.74
N LYS A 199 -21.80 -12.56 3.54
CA LYS A 199 -23.07 -13.25 3.22
C LYS A 199 -22.94 -14.75 3.38
#